data_c3c5af8c739c95ca1ee42c5f90dc0f12
#
_entry.id   c3c5af8c739c95ca1ee42c5f90dc0f12
#
_cell.length_a   1.000
_cell.length_b   1.000
_cell.length_c   1.000
_cell.angle_alpha   90.00
_cell.angle_beta   90.00
_cell.angle_gamma   90.00
#
_symmetry.space_group_name_H-M   'P 1'
#
loop_
_entity.id
_entity.type
_entity.pdbx_description
1 polymer ?
#
loop_
_entity_poly.entity_id
_entity_poly.type
_entity_poly.pdbx_seq_one_letter_code
_entity_poly.pdbx_strand_id
1 'polypeptide(L)'
;MKYVDVINKYRKPTVPDIHRTVSCWAPFQSIHIHKRGELKVCPFTMRKEVEHKNSTPYEKPPIKATWEPGKSLRDLWQNDEAIEEIREKALEGDLHDWCRYCQEQCHDDKPPSSLDFDWVGGPRDINHDVPKEIEFELSNTCNYQCKFCSPYHSSQHMEAMGKNLSEELKEQIGRTLGREIPDGLEWEEYKEFMNKVNPTYLSRFESIYDNPEVADAFIEELRDIIHEVHRVNFTGGEPFAQRIVHKILKMIEEENPENLKIQITTNGSILNGYARKLAQRPNTKFVISLDSIDPDIYPDLRRNGDLNNVLKHIDELIAYDVAQVGCSFVISKDNVWTLPRILSFCNSKGLEFSYHILSPMGGTNTLEDIAPWAVEAESKEYLQKLRDYLKNAIIETDFHHEKDPAIVEKNMRMYNQYIERLK
;
A
#
# COMPACT_ATOMS: atom_id res chain seq x y z
N MET A 1 5.53 11.03 -29.24
CA MET A 1 4.17 11.08 -28.65
C MET A 1 4.35 11.51 -27.23
N LYS A 2 3.68 12.56 -26.78
CA LYS A 2 3.76 12.97 -25.36
C LYS A 2 2.87 12.04 -24.52
N TYR A 3 3.31 11.72 -23.31
CA TYR A 3 2.52 10.84 -22.42
C TYR A 3 1.16 11.43 -22.08
N VAL A 4 1.03 12.74 -21.95
CA VAL A 4 -0.24 13.42 -21.69
C VAL A 4 -1.31 13.12 -22.75
N ASP A 5 -0.92 12.90 -24.01
CA ASP A 5 -1.86 12.57 -25.08
C ASP A 5 -2.47 11.16 -24.90
N VAL A 6 -1.65 10.23 -24.40
CA VAL A 6 -2.11 8.87 -24.05
C VAL A 6 -3.00 8.90 -22.83
N ILE A 7 -2.56 9.59 -21.77
CA ILE A 7 -3.27 9.70 -20.49
C ILE A 7 -4.65 10.33 -20.69
N ASN A 8 -4.74 11.37 -21.53
CA ASN A 8 -6.01 12.06 -21.81
C ASN A 8 -7.07 11.18 -22.48
N LYS A 9 -6.71 10.07 -23.14
CA LYS A 9 -7.68 9.10 -23.65
C LYS A 9 -8.52 8.46 -22.54
N TYR A 10 -7.93 8.33 -21.34
CA TYR A 10 -8.52 7.66 -20.19
C TYR A 10 -9.10 8.62 -19.14
N ARG A 11 -8.77 9.92 -19.24
CA ARG A 11 -9.30 10.92 -18.31
C ARG A 11 -10.81 11.10 -18.50
N LYS A 12 -11.51 11.16 -17.36
CA LYS A 12 -12.96 11.41 -17.35
C LYS A 12 -13.28 12.75 -18.05
N PRO A 13 -14.42 12.86 -18.76
CA PRO A 13 -14.86 14.12 -19.37
C PRO A 13 -14.97 15.29 -18.38
N THR A 14 -15.22 14.99 -17.10
CA THR A 14 -15.36 15.98 -16.03
C THR A 14 -14.03 16.63 -15.60
N VAL A 15 -12.89 16.11 -16.07
CA VAL A 15 -11.58 16.72 -15.79
C VAL A 15 -11.46 18.02 -16.59
N PRO A 16 -11.26 19.21 -15.98
CA PRO A 16 -11.14 20.48 -16.67
C PRO A 16 -10.00 20.51 -17.69
N ASP A 17 -10.17 21.23 -18.80
CA ASP A 17 -9.17 21.27 -19.88
C ASP A 17 -7.80 21.78 -19.42
N ILE A 18 -7.77 22.78 -18.53
CA ILE A 18 -6.52 23.29 -17.94
C ILE A 18 -5.71 22.20 -17.26
N HIS A 19 -6.37 21.16 -16.72
CA HIS A 19 -5.72 20.04 -16.06
C HIS A 19 -5.23 18.97 -17.03
N ARG A 20 -5.65 19.05 -18.31
CA ARG A 20 -5.28 18.07 -19.34
C ARG A 20 -3.91 18.37 -19.98
N THR A 21 -3.28 19.48 -19.63
CA THR A 21 -1.91 19.82 -20.07
C THR A 21 -0.84 19.13 -19.22
N VAL A 22 -1.17 18.70 -18.00
CA VAL A 22 -0.28 18.05 -17.04
C VAL A 22 -0.42 16.54 -17.13
N SER A 23 0.68 15.81 -17.24
CA SER A 23 0.67 14.35 -17.36
C SER A 23 0.28 13.66 -16.05
N CYS A 24 0.71 14.19 -14.91
CA CYS A 24 0.44 13.65 -13.59
C CYS A 24 0.31 14.74 -12.53
N TRP A 25 -0.68 14.61 -11.64
CA TRP A 25 -0.92 15.56 -10.53
C TRP A 25 -0.27 15.17 -9.22
N ALA A 26 0.24 13.92 -9.09
CA ALA A 26 0.88 13.45 -7.87
C ALA A 26 1.98 14.41 -7.34
N PRO A 27 2.95 14.87 -8.17
CA PRO A 27 4.05 15.68 -7.68
C PRO A 27 3.66 17.07 -7.17
N PHE A 28 2.40 17.48 -7.39
CA PHE A 28 1.85 18.76 -6.90
C PHE A 28 0.91 18.59 -5.71
N GLN A 29 0.57 17.37 -5.33
CA GLN A 29 -0.49 17.13 -4.35
C GLN A 29 -0.14 16.11 -3.28
N SER A 30 0.70 15.12 -3.58
CA SER A 30 0.93 13.99 -2.68
C SER A 30 2.38 13.73 -2.39
N ILE A 31 2.63 13.24 -1.18
CA ILE A 31 3.92 12.73 -0.76
C ILE A 31 3.74 11.40 -0.02
N HIS A 32 4.58 10.43 -0.35
CA HIS A 32 4.69 9.17 0.35
C HIS A 32 5.94 9.19 1.21
N ILE A 33 5.77 9.09 2.53
CA ILE A 33 6.85 9.12 3.50
C ILE A 33 7.13 7.70 3.96
N HIS A 34 8.37 7.29 3.74
CA HIS A 34 8.82 5.93 3.94
C HIS A 34 9.54 5.75 5.28
N LYS A 35 9.65 4.51 5.76
CA LYS A 35 10.28 4.15 7.05
C LYS A 35 11.73 4.59 7.23
N ARG A 36 12.41 4.97 6.17
CA ARG A 36 13.78 5.50 6.19
C ARG A 36 13.87 7.00 6.00
N GLY A 37 12.75 7.72 6.09
CA GLY A 37 12.65 9.15 5.84
C GLY A 37 12.61 9.52 4.36
N GLU A 38 12.64 8.54 3.45
CA GLU A 38 12.57 8.79 2.01
C GLU A 38 11.20 9.37 1.63
N LEU A 39 11.21 10.43 0.85
CA LEU A 39 10.04 11.14 0.35
C LEU A 39 9.86 10.82 -1.13
N LYS A 40 8.69 10.33 -1.52
CA LYS A 40 8.32 10.05 -2.91
C LYS A 40 7.04 10.80 -3.25
N VAL A 41 6.90 11.28 -4.46
CA VAL A 41 5.67 11.97 -4.90
C VAL A 41 4.48 11.01 -5.08
N CYS A 42 4.73 9.73 -5.22
CA CYS A 42 3.71 8.69 -5.21
C CYS A 42 4.33 7.31 -4.91
N PRO A 43 3.54 6.30 -4.49
CA PRO A 43 4.05 4.96 -4.19
C PRO A 43 4.64 4.24 -5.41
N PHE A 44 4.27 4.63 -6.64
CA PHE A 44 4.75 4.04 -7.89
C PHE A 44 6.03 4.67 -8.43
N THR A 45 6.59 5.68 -7.77
CA THR A 45 7.86 6.31 -8.19
C THR A 45 9.02 5.34 -7.92
N MET A 46 9.59 4.79 -8.98
CA MET A 46 10.67 3.81 -8.91
C MET A 46 11.72 4.07 -9.98
N ARG A 47 13.00 3.87 -9.63
CA ARG A 47 14.10 3.91 -10.59
C ARG A 47 14.01 2.71 -11.55
N LYS A 48 14.46 2.91 -12.79
CA LYS A 48 14.77 1.83 -13.73
C LYS A 48 15.86 0.95 -13.11
N GLU A 49 15.53 -0.28 -12.73
CA GLU A 49 16.57 -1.26 -12.37
C GLU A 49 17.44 -1.48 -13.61
N VAL A 50 18.73 -1.23 -13.45
CA VAL A 50 19.70 -1.75 -14.42
C VAL A 50 19.62 -3.27 -14.30
N GLU A 51 19.34 -3.96 -15.41
CA GLU A 51 19.34 -5.42 -15.51
C GLU A 51 20.73 -5.99 -15.23
N HIS A 52 21.14 -5.96 -13.97
CA HIS A 52 22.28 -6.75 -13.52
C HIS A 52 21.75 -7.98 -12.79
N LYS A 53 21.94 -9.14 -13.39
CA LYS A 53 21.60 -10.47 -12.84
C LYS A 53 22.15 -10.74 -11.42
N ASN A 54 22.93 -9.82 -10.85
CA ASN A 54 23.55 -9.91 -9.53
C ASN A 54 23.38 -8.65 -8.67
N SER A 55 22.62 -7.65 -9.09
CA SER A 55 22.34 -6.49 -8.25
C SER A 55 21.15 -6.82 -7.34
N THR A 56 21.33 -6.59 -6.04
CA THR A 56 20.20 -6.55 -5.12
C THR A 56 19.16 -5.55 -5.67
N PRO A 57 17.86 -5.89 -5.69
CA PRO A 57 16.81 -5.11 -6.35
C PRO A 57 16.54 -3.72 -5.76
N TYR A 58 17.40 -3.21 -4.91
CA TYR A 58 17.30 -1.94 -4.21
C TYR A 58 18.57 -1.10 -4.35
N GLU A 59 18.96 -0.79 -5.57
CA GLU A 59 19.68 0.48 -5.71
C GLU A 59 18.66 1.59 -5.43
N LYS A 60 18.95 2.39 -4.40
CA LYS A 60 18.13 3.54 -3.98
C LYS A 60 17.71 4.33 -5.22
N PRO A 61 16.41 4.65 -5.39
CA PRO A 61 16.07 5.74 -6.28
C PRO A 61 16.94 6.93 -5.87
N PRO A 62 17.48 7.70 -6.80
CA PRO A 62 18.30 8.86 -6.49
C PRO A 62 17.45 10.02 -5.91
N ILE A 63 16.32 9.71 -5.26
CA ILE A 63 15.53 10.69 -4.53
C ILE A 63 16.41 11.15 -3.39
N LYS A 64 16.95 12.34 -3.54
CA LYS A 64 17.70 13.03 -2.50
C LYS A 64 16.77 13.52 -1.38
N ALA A 65 15.47 13.60 -1.66
CA ALA A 65 14.45 13.96 -0.69
C ALA A 65 14.39 12.90 0.41
N THR A 66 15.28 13.01 1.37
CA THR A 66 15.25 12.18 2.58
C THR A 66 15.14 13.12 3.77
N TRP A 67 14.05 12.95 4.52
CA TRP A 67 13.88 13.65 5.77
C TRP A 67 14.80 13.04 6.85
N GLU A 68 15.44 13.90 7.59
CA GLU A 68 16.26 13.62 8.76
C GLU A 68 15.99 14.70 9.83
N PRO A 69 16.22 14.42 11.11
CA PRO A 69 16.07 15.45 12.16
C PRO A 69 16.85 16.73 11.83
N GLY A 70 16.15 17.86 11.90
CA GLY A 70 16.68 19.17 11.55
C GLY A 70 16.42 19.62 10.12
N LYS A 71 15.81 18.80 9.27
CA LYS A 71 15.29 19.22 7.98
C LYS A 71 13.79 19.49 8.05
N SER A 72 13.35 20.56 7.41
CA SER A 72 11.92 20.87 7.30
C SER A 72 11.25 20.04 6.21
N LEU A 73 10.12 19.40 6.54
CA LEU A 73 9.27 18.72 5.54
C LEU A 73 8.72 19.69 4.50
N ARG A 74 8.37 20.91 4.91
CA ARG A 74 7.91 21.97 4.03
C ARG A 74 8.99 22.38 3.02
N ASP A 75 10.22 22.59 3.49
CA ASP A 75 11.35 22.95 2.63
C ASP A 75 11.70 21.82 1.65
N LEU A 76 11.74 20.58 2.11
CA LEU A 76 11.96 19.42 1.24
C LEU A 76 10.86 19.30 0.16
N TRP A 77 9.60 19.52 0.53
CA TRP A 77 8.51 19.50 -0.43
C TRP A 77 8.63 20.60 -1.49
N GLN A 78 9.06 21.80 -1.08
CA GLN A 78 9.14 22.97 -1.97
C GLN A 78 10.40 22.97 -2.84
N ASN A 79 11.54 22.53 -2.29
CA ASN A 79 12.85 22.86 -2.85
C ASN A 79 13.73 21.63 -3.17
N ASP A 80 13.24 20.39 -2.98
CA ASP A 80 14.05 19.23 -3.36
C ASP A 80 14.16 19.09 -4.87
N GLU A 81 15.41 19.06 -5.38
CA GLU A 81 15.72 19.00 -6.82
C GLU A 81 15.02 17.82 -7.52
N ALA A 82 14.92 16.67 -6.86
CA ALA A 82 14.33 15.48 -7.46
C ALA A 82 12.81 15.57 -7.59
N ILE A 83 12.15 16.24 -6.64
CA ILE A 83 10.71 16.52 -6.72
C ILE A 83 10.45 17.54 -7.84
N GLU A 84 11.30 18.58 -7.94
CA GLU A 84 11.19 19.60 -9.00
C GLU A 84 11.38 19.01 -10.40
N GLU A 85 12.37 18.15 -10.62
CA GLU A 85 12.56 17.46 -11.91
C GLU A 85 11.30 16.68 -12.35
N ILE A 86 10.60 16.04 -11.40
CA ILE A 86 9.36 15.31 -11.70
C ILE A 86 8.22 16.29 -12.02
N ARG A 87 8.13 17.43 -11.31
CA ARG A 87 7.15 18.50 -11.58
C ARG A 87 7.33 19.10 -12.94
N GLU A 88 8.55 19.46 -13.30
CA GLU A 88 8.88 20.01 -14.63
C GLU A 88 8.44 19.06 -15.75
N LYS A 89 8.78 17.77 -15.64
CA LYS A 89 8.36 16.78 -16.62
C LYS A 89 6.84 16.65 -16.73
N ALA A 90 6.16 16.67 -15.59
CA ALA A 90 4.69 16.62 -15.59
C ALA A 90 4.06 17.84 -16.26
N LEU A 91 4.60 19.05 -16.04
CA LEU A 91 4.15 20.29 -16.69
C LEU A 91 4.42 20.31 -18.20
N GLU A 92 5.51 19.68 -18.66
CA GLU A 92 5.79 19.49 -20.09
C GLU A 92 4.81 18.52 -20.78
N GLY A 93 3.93 17.87 -20.00
CA GLY A 93 3.02 16.83 -20.47
C GLY A 93 3.73 15.48 -20.68
N ASP A 94 4.87 15.30 -20.02
CA ASP A 94 5.68 14.09 -20.08
C ASP A 94 5.75 13.39 -18.72
N LEU A 95 6.32 12.20 -18.65
CA LEU A 95 6.54 11.45 -17.43
C LEU A 95 8.05 11.32 -17.19
N HIS A 96 8.49 11.60 -15.97
CA HIS A 96 9.87 11.43 -15.56
C HIS A 96 10.28 9.94 -15.64
N ASP A 97 11.58 9.65 -15.84
CA ASP A 97 12.11 8.27 -15.93
C ASP A 97 11.79 7.42 -14.70
N TRP A 98 11.57 8.03 -13.54
CA TRP A 98 11.12 7.33 -12.32
C TRP A 98 9.65 6.96 -12.31
N CYS A 99 8.85 7.48 -13.25
CA CYS A 99 7.45 7.14 -13.47
C CYS A 99 7.30 5.93 -14.40
N ARG A 100 8.30 5.04 -14.46
CA ARG A 100 8.38 3.91 -15.39
C ARG A 100 7.12 3.06 -15.40
N TYR A 101 6.53 2.81 -14.23
CA TYR A 101 5.30 2.03 -14.14
C TYR A 101 4.15 2.64 -14.97
N CYS A 102 3.94 3.95 -14.87
CA CYS A 102 2.97 4.66 -15.70
C CYS A 102 3.39 4.73 -17.18
N GLN A 103 4.70 4.86 -17.46
CA GLN A 103 5.21 4.83 -18.81
C GLN A 103 4.92 3.47 -19.49
N GLU A 104 5.17 2.37 -18.81
CA GLU A 104 4.88 1.01 -19.31
C GLU A 104 3.39 0.81 -19.55
N GLN A 105 2.53 1.27 -18.63
CA GLN A 105 1.09 1.23 -18.82
C GLN A 105 0.66 2.02 -20.07
N CYS A 106 1.23 3.21 -20.29
CA CYS A 106 0.96 4.00 -21.47
C CYS A 106 1.45 3.33 -22.78
N HIS A 107 2.62 2.67 -22.73
CA HIS A 107 3.14 1.92 -23.88
C HIS A 107 2.28 0.70 -24.23
N ASP A 108 1.70 0.07 -23.22
CA ASP A 108 0.76 -1.04 -23.39
C ASP A 108 -0.67 -0.59 -23.74
N ASP A 109 -0.89 0.71 -23.98
CA ASP A 109 -2.21 1.34 -24.17
C ASP A 109 -3.20 0.96 -23.05
N LYS A 110 -2.73 1.02 -21.80
CA LYS A 110 -3.50 0.78 -20.57
C LYS A 110 -3.70 2.10 -19.81
N PRO A 111 -4.79 2.23 -19.03
CA PRO A 111 -4.98 3.40 -18.16
C PRO A 111 -3.85 3.48 -17.12
N PRO A 112 -3.05 4.54 -17.11
CA PRO A 112 -1.92 4.65 -16.20
C PRO A 112 -2.37 5.03 -14.78
N SER A 113 -1.60 4.59 -13.78
CA SER A 113 -1.85 4.88 -12.36
C SER A 113 -1.78 6.38 -12.02
N SER A 114 -1.19 7.22 -12.89
CA SER A 114 -1.24 8.68 -12.75
C SER A 114 -2.66 9.24 -12.70
N LEU A 115 -3.65 8.52 -13.26
CA LEU A 115 -5.07 8.87 -13.20
C LEU A 115 -5.66 8.80 -11.79
N ASP A 116 -5.05 8.03 -10.89
CA ASP A 116 -5.48 7.93 -9.50
C ASP A 116 -5.32 9.26 -8.76
N PHE A 117 -4.47 10.15 -9.26
CA PHE A 117 -4.26 11.49 -8.73
C PHE A 117 -5.11 12.59 -9.39
N ASP A 118 -5.89 12.24 -10.41
CA ASP A 118 -6.81 13.19 -11.06
C ASP A 118 -7.98 13.61 -10.18
N TRP A 119 -8.25 12.86 -9.09
CA TRP A 119 -9.37 13.07 -8.18
C TRP A 119 -8.96 13.50 -6.76
N VAL A 120 -7.66 13.59 -6.45
CA VAL A 120 -7.18 14.01 -5.13
C VAL A 120 -7.73 15.40 -4.83
N GLY A 121 -8.56 15.47 -3.77
CA GLY A 121 -9.52 16.53 -3.57
C GLY A 121 -8.91 17.87 -3.15
N GLY A 122 -9.41 18.92 -3.75
CA GLY A 122 -9.07 20.32 -3.54
C GLY A 122 -8.82 21.03 -4.86
N PRO A 123 -8.70 22.35 -4.87
CA PRO A 123 -8.27 23.07 -6.06
C PRO A 123 -6.91 22.54 -6.49
N ARG A 124 -6.78 22.12 -7.73
CA ARG A 124 -5.52 21.67 -8.30
C ARG A 124 -4.68 22.90 -8.56
N ASP A 125 -3.88 23.25 -7.57
CA ASP A 125 -2.91 24.32 -7.64
C ASP A 125 -1.51 23.70 -7.73
N ILE A 126 -0.70 24.24 -8.60
CA ILE A 126 0.71 23.85 -8.75
C ILE A 126 1.61 24.51 -7.68
N ASN A 127 1.08 25.45 -6.92
CA ASN A 127 1.82 26.28 -5.96
C ASN A 127 1.46 25.97 -4.50
N HIS A 128 1.24 24.69 -4.17
CA HIS A 128 0.99 24.32 -2.77
C HIS A 128 2.27 24.41 -1.92
N ASP A 129 2.17 25.12 -0.80
CA ASP A 129 3.26 25.21 0.16
C ASP A 129 3.55 23.88 0.88
N VAL A 130 2.57 22.98 0.94
CA VAL A 130 2.65 21.66 1.54
C VAL A 130 1.89 20.63 0.71
N PRO A 131 2.22 19.33 0.81
CA PRO A 131 1.44 18.28 0.16
C PRO A 131 0.01 18.26 0.71
N LYS A 132 -0.97 18.07 -0.16
CA LYS A 132 -2.38 17.95 0.25
C LYS A 132 -2.73 16.53 0.70
N GLU A 133 -1.95 15.56 0.30
CA GLU A 133 -2.06 14.18 0.73
C GLU A 133 -0.71 13.64 1.20
N ILE A 134 -0.71 12.98 2.36
CA ILE A 134 0.47 12.29 2.89
C ILE A 134 0.13 10.81 3.06
N GLU A 135 0.92 9.95 2.43
CA GLU A 135 0.88 8.52 2.67
C GLU A 135 2.04 8.11 3.57
N PHE A 136 1.73 7.44 4.66
CA PHE A 136 2.69 6.98 5.65
C PHE A 136 2.94 5.48 5.54
N GLU A 137 4.18 5.11 5.24
CA GLU A 137 4.71 3.75 5.32
C GLU A 137 5.93 3.73 6.26
N LEU A 138 5.69 3.99 7.54
CA LEU A 138 6.74 4.36 8.48
C LEU A 138 7.43 3.20 9.18
N SER A 139 6.89 1.98 9.13
CA SER A 139 7.48 0.79 9.76
C SER A 139 6.97 -0.48 9.10
N ASN A 140 7.76 -1.55 9.19
CA ASN A 140 7.33 -2.90 8.84
C ASN A 140 6.80 -3.69 10.06
N THR A 141 6.66 -3.06 11.22
CA THR A 141 6.08 -3.72 12.40
C THR A 141 4.70 -4.25 12.07
N CYS A 142 4.54 -5.56 12.10
CA CYS A 142 3.30 -6.27 11.78
C CYS A 142 3.22 -7.56 12.60
N ASN A 143 2.02 -7.94 13.01
CA ASN A 143 1.77 -9.17 13.73
C ASN A 143 1.35 -10.34 12.82
N TYR A 144 1.23 -10.11 11.49
CA TYR A 144 0.89 -11.13 10.51
C TYR A 144 2.07 -11.49 9.61
N GLN A 145 2.04 -12.74 9.09
CA GLN A 145 2.97 -13.26 8.08
C GLN A 145 2.20 -13.67 6.83
N CYS A 146 1.47 -12.74 6.22
CA CYS A 146 0.59 -13.02 5.10
C CYS A 146 1.34 -13.62 3.90
N LYS A 147 0.70 -14.56 3.17
CA LYS A 147 1.28 -15.33 2.07
C LYS A 147 1.94 -14.49 0.98
N PHE A 148 1.35 -13.33 0.64
CA PHE A 148 1.81 -12.44 -0.42
C PHE A 148 2.49 -11.17 0.11
N CYS A 149 2.99 -11.21 1.35
CA CYS A 149 3.74 -10.12 1.95
C CYS A 149 5.25 -10.41 1.94
N SER A 150 6.05 -9.42 2.33
CA SER A 150 7.49 -9.51 2.31
C SER A 150 8.11 -8.98 3.61
N PRO A 151 9.40 -9.27 3.87
CA PRO A 151 10.14 -8.70 5.00
C PRO A 151 10.14 -7.17 5.02
N TYR A 152 9.94 -6.56 3.87
CA TYR A 152 9.90 -5.11 3.73
C TYR A 152 8.66 -4.48 4.39
N HIS A 153 7.53 -5.21 4.38
CA HIS A 153 6.24 -4.78 4.93
C HIS A 153 5.79 -5.59 6.16
N SER A 154 6.57 -6.58 6.61
CA SER A 154 6.22 -7.37 7.80
C SER A 154 7.44 -7.80 8.58
N SER A 155 7.51 -7.40 9.85
CA SER A 155 8.54 -7.85 10.79
C SER A 155 8.49 -9.37 11.03
N GLN A 156 7.31 -9.99 10.95
CA GLN A 156 7.18 -11.45 11.05
C GLN A 156 7.85 -12.19 9.87
N HIS A 157 7.76 -11.63 8.66
CA HIS A 157 8.53 -12.16 7.53
C HIS A 157 10.03 -11.90 7.68
N MET A 158 10.42 -10.74 8.21
CA MET A 158 11.81 -10.42 8.47
C MET A 158 12.40 -11.39 9.50
N GLU A 159 11.72 -11.63 10.61
CA GLU A 159 12.14 -12.58 11.63
C GLU A 159 12.25 -14.03 11.12
N ALA A 160 11.40 -14.38 10.16
CA ALA A 160 11.42 -15.73 9.55
C ALA A 160 12.56 -15.93 8.52
N MET A 161 13.30 -14.87 8.15
CA MET A 161 14.39 -14.98 7.15
C MET A 161 15.47 -15.96 7.61
N GLY A 162 15.80 -16.00 8.90
CA GLY A 162 16.78 -16.93 9.44
C GLY A 162 16.33 -18.40 9.42
N LYS A 163 15.02 -18.65 9.38
CA LYS A 163 14.44 -20.02 9.45
C LYS A 163 14.28 -20.66 8.06
N ASN A 164 14.18 -19.86 6.99
CA ASN A 164 13.91 -20.33 5.63
C ASN A 164 15.15 -20.13 4.74
N LEU A 165 16.29 -20.64 5.18
CA LEU A 165 17.56 -20.51 4.47
C LEU A 165 17.69 -21.56 3.36
N SER A 166 18.22 -21.15 2.19
CA SER A 166 18.65 -22.09 1.17
C SER A 166 19.87 -22.89 1.65
N GLU A 167 20.08 -24.08 1.12
CA GLU A 167 21.27 -24.91 1.46
C GLU A 167 22.58 -24.18 1.22
N GLU A 168 22.67 -23.43 0.10
CA GLU A 168 23.84 -22.62 -0.22
C GLU A 168 24.09 -21.55 0.84
N LEU A 169 23.03 -20.86 1.30
CA LEU A 169 23.15 -19.83 2.34
C LEU A 169 23.47 -20.44 3.71
N LYS A 170 22.91 -21.61 4.05
CA LYS A 170 23.27 -22.35 5.28
C LYS A 170 24.76 -22.69 5.29
N GLU A 171 25.29 -23.20 4.18
CA GLU A 171 26.71 -23.51 4.06
C GLU A 171 27.59 -22.26 4.21
N GLN A 172 27.22 -21.14 3.59
CA GLN A 172 27.92 -19.87 3.74
C GLN A 172 27.91 -19.36 5.18
N ILE A 173 26.75 -19.41 5.84
CA ILE A 173 26.58 -19.03 7.25
C ILE A 173 27.42 -19.95 8.14
N GLY A 174 27.33 -21.24 7.92
CA GLY A 174 28.08 -22.24 8.67
C GLY A 174 29.59 -22.03 8.59
N ARG A 175 30.12 -21.76 7.38
CA ARG A 175 31.53 -21.38 7.18
C ARG A 175 31.93 -20.13 7.95
N THR A 176 31.04 -19.10 7.95
CA THR A 176 31.32 -17.82 8.64
C THR A 176 31.25 -17.95 10.15
N LEU A 177 30.30 -18.73 10.68
CA LEU A 177 30.10 -18.93 12.11
C LEU A 177 30.92 -20.10 12.69
N GLY A 178 31.61 -20.90 11.84
CA GLY A 178 32.42 -22.05 12.25
C GLY A 178 31.59 -23.20 12.84
N ARG A 179 30.34 -23.35 12.44
CA ARG A 179 29.44 -24.44 12.87
C ARG A 179 28.43 -24.82 11.79
N GLU A 180 27.88 -26.02 11.90
CA GLU A 180 26.79 -26.48 11.04
C GLU A 180 25.48 -25.77 11.38
N ILE A 181 24.67 -25.49 10.35
CA ILE A 181 23.36 -24.82 10.46
C ILE A 181 22.29 -25.78 9.91
N PRO A 182 21.75 -26.70 10.72
CA PRO A 182 20.87 -27.77 10.23
C PRO A 182 19.51 -27.27 9.79
N ASP A 183 18.83 -26.48 10.63
CA ASP A 183 17.41 -26.11 10.45
C ASP A 183 17.17 -24.60 10.32
N GLY A 184 18.24 -23.84 10.07
CA GLY A 184 18.18 -22.39 10.04
C GLY A 184 18.68 -21.75 11.34
N LEU A 185 18.53 -20.45 11.44
CA LEU A 185 18.98 -19.62 12.56
C LEU A 185 17.79 -18.95 13.24
N GLU A 186 17.88 -18.79 14.55
CA GLU A 186 17.02 -17.82 15.24
C GLU A 186 17.37 -16.40 14.78
N TRP A 187 16.39 -15.50 14.87
CA TRP A 187 16.49 -14.15 14.32
C TRP A 187 17.77 -13.40 14.76
N GLU A 188 18.11 -13.46 16.03
CA GLU A 188 19.29 -12.74 16.56
C GLU A 188 20.61 -13.29 15.99
N GLU A 189 20.71 -14.60 15.79
CA GLU A 189 21.89 -15.23 15.18
C GLU A 189 22.02 -14.89 13.69
N TYR A 190 20.87 -14.88 12.97
CA TYR A 190 20.82 -14.48 11.57
C TYR A 190 21.21 -13.01 11.42
N LYS A 191 20.70 -12.15 12.28
CA LYS A 191 21.03 -10.72 12.34
C LYS A 191 22.52 -10.50 12.60
N GLU A 192 23.11 -11.22 13.56
CA GLU A 192 24.55 -11.13 13.83
C GLU A 192 25.37 -11.54 12.61
N PHE A 193 25.01 -12.62 11.93
CA PHE A 193 25.66 -13.06 10.70
C PHE A 193 25.54 -12.00 9.60
N MET A 194 24.34 -11.52 9.33
CA MET A 194 24.11 -10.51 8.27
C MET A 194 24.86 -9.22 8.53
N ASN A 195 24.96 -8.76 9.77
CA ASN A 195 25.74 -7.59 10.14
C ASN A 195 27.27 -7.77 9.90
N LYS A 196 27.77 -9.00 9.92
CA LYS A 196 29.18 -9.31 9.60
C LYS A 196 29.43 -9.34 8.09
N VAL A 197 28.47 -9.86 7.30
CA VAL A 197 28.70 -10.08 5.85
C VAL A 197 28.13 -8.96 4.99
N ASN A 198 27.03 -8.32 5.40
CA ASN A 198 26.40 -7.20 4.71
C ASN A 198 25.65 -6.30 5.70
N PRO A 199 26.36 -5.38 6.39
CA PRO A 199 25.77 -4.56 7.45
C PRO A 199 24.63 -3.65 6.97
N THR A 200 24.55 -3.34 5.68
CA THR A 200 23.50 -2.51 5.11
C THR A 200 22.25 -3.31 4.68
N TYR A 201 22.34 -4.64 4.68
CA TYR A 201 21.23 -5.47 4.21
C TYR A 201 19.99 -5.35 5.09
N LEU A 202 20.16 -5.51 6.40
CA LEU A 202 19.02 -5.48 7.34
C LEU A 202 18.51 -4.07 7.60
N SER A 203 19.40 -3.06 7.55
CA SER A 203 18.99 -1.66 7.80
C SER A 203 17.91 -1.15 6.85
N ARG A 204 17.76 -1.76 5.66
CA ARG A 204 16.69 -1.42 4.73
C ARG A 204 15.28 -1.80 5.20
N PHE A 205 15.19 -2.73 6.16
CA PHE A 205 13.91 -3.16 6.75
C PHE A 205 13.59 -2.38 8.02
N GLU A 206 14.59 -1.76 8.64
CA GLU A 206 14.45 -1.01 9.89
C GLU A 206 13.81 0.36 9.64
N SER A 207 13.11 0.86 10.65
CA SER A 207 12.52 2.19 10.65
C SER A 207 13.41 3.17 11.42
N ILE A 208 13.68 4.35 10.85
CA ILE A 208 14.37 5.41 11.59
C ILE A 208 13.52 5.95 12.73
N TYR A 209 12.19 5.81 12.63
CA TYR A 209 11.22 6.27 13.62
C TYR A 209 11.10 5.34 14.84
N ASP A 210 11.80 4.20 14.86
CA ASP A 210 11.95 3.37 16.06
C ASP A 210 12.85 4.05 17.10
N ASN A 211 13.70 5.01 16.68
CA ASN A 211 14.40 5.92 17.57
C ASN A 211 13.42 7.00 18.10
N PRO A 212 13.21 7.10 19.43
CA PRO A 212 12.25 8.03 20.00
C PRO A 212 12.55 9.51 19.69
N GLU A 213 13.82 9.92 19.64
CA GLU A 213 14.21 11.31 19.36
C GLU A 213 13.92 11.67 17.89
N VAL A 214 14.17 10.75 16.96
CA VAL A 214 13.83 10.91 15.54
C VAL A 214 12.32 10.97 15.35
N ALA A 215 11.59 10.10 16.05
CA ALA A 215 10.14 10.09 16.00
C ALA A 215 9.54 11.40 16.53
N ASP A 216 10.07 11.94 17.67
CA ASP A 216 9.59 13.19 18.25
C ASP A 216 9.90 14.38 17.33
N ALA A 217 11.10 14.45 16.75
CA ALA A 217 11.43 15.48 15.77
C ALA A 217 10.51 15.41 14.52
N PHE A 218 10.17 14.21 14.07
CA PHE A 218 9.24 14.05 12.95
C PHE A 218 7.81 14.51 13.26
N ILE A 219 7.34 14.28 14.49
CA ILE A 219 6.04 14.76 14.95
C ILE A 219 5.96 16.28 14.92
N GLU A 220 7.02 16.97 15.32
CA GLU A 220 7.05 18.45 15.29
C GLU A 220 6.99 18.99 13.84
N GLU A 221 7.69 18.34 12.90
CA GLU A 221 7.59 18.70 11.46
C GLU A 221 6.19 18.46 10.90
N LEU A 222 5.52 17.38 11.29
CA LEU A 222 4.13 17.13 10.90
C LEU A 222 3.19 18.17 11.52
N ARG A 223 3.43 18.60 12.76
CA ARG A 223 2.64 19.62 13.44
C ARG A 223 2.64 20.95 12.70
N ASP A 224 3.78 21.31 12.08
CA ASP A 224 3.90 22.54 11.27
C ASP A 224 2.99 22.54 10.02
N ILE A 225 2.71 21.36 9.44
CA ILE A 225 2.00 21.27 8.15
C ILE A 225 0.59 20.70 8.23
N ILE A 226 0.23 20.00 9.32
CA ILE A 226 -0.98 19.15 9.36
C ILE A 226 -2.29 19.90 9.11
N HIS A 227 -2.36 21.18 9.47
CA HIS A 227 -3.56 22.00 9.27
C HIS A 227 -3.81 22.35 7.78
N GLU A 228 -2.80 22.23 6.94
CA GLU A 228 -2.89 22.49 5.50
C GLU A 228 -3.06 21.19 4.69
N VAL A 229 -2.88 20.02 5.34
CA VAL A 229 -3.05 18.70 4.74
C VAL A 229 -4.52 18.32 4.71
N HIS A 230 -4.99 17.79 3.58
CA HIS A 230 -6.39 17.39 3.41
C HIS A 230 -6.61 15.91 3.69
N ARG A 231 -5.59 15.06 3.48
CA ARG A 231 -5.70 13.61 3.68
C ARG A 231 -4.39 13.04 4.21
N VAL A 232 -4.53 12.10 5.12
CA VAL A 232 -3.44 11.21 5.53
C VAL A 232 -3.86 9.75 5.35
N ASN A 233 -2.98 8.95 4.78
CA ASN A 233 -3.16 7.52 4.59
C ASN A 233 -2.10 6.77 5.40
N PHE A 234 -2.50 5.78 6.18
CA PHE A 234 -1.59 4.92 6.92
C PHE A 234 -1.56 3.54 6.29
N THR A 235 -0.36 3.11 5.89
CA THR A 235 -0.08 1.82 5.26
C THR A 235 1.20 1.18 5.87
N GLY A 236 1.78 0.20 5.19
CA GLY A 236 3.00 -0.48 5.63
C GLY A 236 2.71 -1.77 6.37
N GLY A 237 3.35 -2.01 7.54
CA GLY A 237 3.05 -3.15 8.38
C GLY A 237 1.62 -3.12 8.93
N GLU A 238 1.43 -3.30 10.22
CA GLU A 238 0.12 -3.06 10.85
C GLU A 238 0.13 -1.70 11.55
N PRO A 239 -0.61 -0.68 11.06
CA PRO A 239 -0.57 0.66 11.62
C PRO A 239 -0.85 0.72 13.13
N PHE A 240 -1.81 -0.06 13.62
CA PHE A 240 -2.15 -0.08 15.05
C PHE A 240 -1.15 -0.84 15.93
N ALA A 241 -0.14 -1.49 15.35
CA ALA A 241 1.00 -2.05 16.07
C ALA A 241 2.20 -1.09 16.13
N GLN A 242 2.20 0.00 15.36
CA GLN A 242 3.34 0.91 15.20
C GLN A 242 3.32 2.05 16.19
N ARG A 243 4.40 2.24 16.96
CA ARG A 243 4.51 3.33 17.94
C ARG A 243 4.47 4.72 17.28
N ILE A 244 5.11 4.87 16.12
CA ILE A 244 5.12 6.15 15.39
C ILE A 244 3.71 6.52 14.93
N VAL A 245 2.90 5.58 14.46
CA VAL A 245 1.51 5.84 14.09
C VAL A 245 0.70 6.30 15.30
N HIS A 246 0.90 5.69 16.46
CA HIS A 246 0.23 6.15 17.69
C HIS A 246 0.61 7.59 18.08
N LYS A 247 1.89 7.99 17.88
CA LYS A 247 2.33 9.38 18.10
C LYS A 247 1.66 10.34 17.12
N ILE A 248 1.60 10.00 15.84
CA ILE A 248 0.92 10.82 14.82
C ILE A 248 -0.57 10.95 15.13
N LEU A 249 -1.26 9.86 15.46
CA LEU A 249 -2.68 9.89 15.80
C LEU A 249 -2.96 10.74 17.04
N LYS A 250 -2.07 10.68 18.04
CA LYS A 250 -2.14 11.54 19.22
C LYS A 250 -1.94 13.03 18.85
N MET A 251 -0.97 13.34 18.02
CA MET A 251 -0.72 14.70 17.51
C MET A 251 -1.95 15.21 16.74
N ILE A 252 -2.54 14.40 15.83
CA ILE A 252 -3.77 14.76 15.11
C ILE A 252 -4.93 15.02 16.07
N GLU A 253 -5.06 14.25 17.16
CA GLU A 253 -6.07 14.48 18.19
C GLU A 253 -5.84 15.81 18.94
N GLU A 254 -4.59 16.15 19.25
CA GLU A 254 -4.19 17.40 19.94
C GLU A 254 -4.41 18.63 19.04
N GLU A 255 -3.95 18.58 17.79
CA GLU A 255 -4.06 19.67 16.81
C GLU A 255 -5.48 19.83 16.26
N ASN A 256 -6.26 18.74 16.23
CA ASN A 256 -7.63 18.70 15.72
C ASN A 256 -7.83 19.45 14.39
N PRO A 257 -7.07 19.13 13.33
CA PRO A 257 -7.16 19.83 12.04
C PRO A 257 -8.54 19.67 11.42
N GLU A 258 -9.12 20.81 11.02
CA GLU A 258 -10.43 20.85 10.36
C GLU A 258 -10.39 20.11 9.02
N ASN A 259 -11.42 19.31 8.73
CA ASN A 259 -11.59 18.61 7.44
C ASN A 259 -10.50 17.60 7.06
N LEU A 260 -9.54 17.29 7.93
CA LEU A 260 -8.55 16.25 7.65
C LEU A 260 -9.23 14.89 7.48
N LYS A 261 -9.05 14.28 6.32
CA LYS A 261 -9.47 12.91 6.05
C LYS A 261 -8.39 11.94 6.48
N ILE A 262 -8.77 10.89 7.20
CA ILE A 262 -7.84 9.85 7.64
C ILE A 262 -8.25 8.53 7.01
N GLN A 263 -7.33 7.88 6.30
CA GLN A 263 -7.53 6.52 5.83
C GLN A 263 -6.49 5.60 6.47
N ILE A 264 -6.94 4.44 6.93
CA ILE A 264 -6.07 3.44 7.54
C ILE A 264 -6.31 2.10 6.87
N THR A 265 -5.24 1.56 6.26
CA THR A 265 -5.22 0.20 5.75
C THR A 265 -4.65 -0.70 6.83
N THR A 266 -5.47 -1.61 7.35
CA THR A 266 -5.14 -2.47 8.50
C THR A 266 -5.51 -3.92 8.21
N ASN A 267 -4.85 -4.85 8.89
CA ASN A 267 -5.24 -6.26 8.86
C ASN A 267 -6.47 -6.57 9.74
N GLY A 268 -6.97 -5.58 10.47
CA GLY A 268 -8.17 -5.67 11.29
C GLY A 268 -7.99 -6.47 12.59
N SER A 269 -6.79 -6.95 12.91
CA SER A 269 -6.56 -7.76 14.10
C SER A 269 -6.50 -6.96 15.41
N ILE A 270 -6.19 -5.67 15.30
CA ILE A 270 -5.99 -4.79 16.45
C ILE A 270 -7.05 -3.69 16.44
N LEU A 271 -7.93 -3.70 17.43
CA LEU A 271 -8.91 -2.65 17.67
C LEU A 271 -8.64 -2.02 19.05
N ASN A 272 -7.56 -1.24 19.14
CA ASN A 272 -7.13 -0.56 20.35
C ASN A 272 -7.87 0.76 20.60
N GLY A 273 -7.48 1.52 21.63
CA GLY A 273 -8.10 2.80 21.97
C GLY A 273 -8.00 3.84 20.83
N TYR A 274 -6.91 3.86 20.06
CA TYR A 274 -6.76 4.75 18.92
C TYR A 274 -7.73 4.39 17.79
N ALA A 275 -7.84 3.10 17.45
CA ALA A 275 -8.78 2.63 16.43
C ALA A 275 -10.23 2.98 16.78
N ARG A 276 -10.64 2.78 18.06
CA ARG A 276 -11.97 3.13 18.54
C ARG A 276 -12.26 4.63 18.51
N LYS A 277 -11.29 5.47 18.86
CA LYS A 277 -11.43 6.93 18.72
C LYS A 277 -11.62 7.35 17.26
N LEU A 278 -10.82 6.79 16.36
CA LEU A 278 -10.92 7.03 14.93
C LEU A 278 -12.25 6.56 14.33
N ALA A 279 -12.80 5.44 14.82
CA ALA A 279 -14.10 4.94 14.39
C ALA A 279 -15.25 5.93 14.70
N GLN A 280 -15.06 6.79 15.68
CA GLN A 280 -16.02 7.84 16.08
C GLN A 280 -15.69 9.21 15.47
N ARG A 281 -14.63 9.32 14.66
CA ARG A 281 -14.23 10.56 14.01
C ARG A 281 -14.81 10.63 12.59
N PRO A 282 -15.55 11.72 12.23
CA PRO A 282 -15.98 11.91 10.85
C PRO A 282 -14.77 12.04 9.92
N ASN A 283 -14.98 11.81 8.64
CA ASN A 283 -13.92 11.80 7.62
C ASN A 283 -12.82 10.74 7.84
N THR A 284 -13.11 9.68 8.58
CA THR A 284 -12.24 8.53 8.76
C THR A 284 -12.71 7.36 7.90
N LYS A 285 -11.76 6.64 7.31
CA LYS A 285 -12.00 5.42 6.55
C LYS A 285 -11.06 4.31 7.00
N PHE A 286 -11.65 3.16 7.35
CA PHE A 286 -10.92 1.92 7.56
C PHE A 286 -10.97 1.08 6.28
N VAL A 287 -9.83 0.59 5.84
CA VAL A 287 -9.70 -0.39 4.74
C VAL A 287 -9.15 -1.66 5.34
N ILE A 288 -10.01 -2.64 5.55
CA ILE A 288 -9.63 -3.91 6.17
C ILE A 288 -9.09 -4.85 5.10
N SER A 289 -7.84 -5.25 5.24
CA SER A 289 -7.21 -6.24 4.37
C SER A 289 -7.67 -7.64 4.78
N LEU A 290 -8.64 -8.22 4.06
CA LEU A 290 -9.34 -9.45 4.49
C LEU A 290 -8.97 -10.70 3.69
N ASP A 291 -8.86 -10.63 2.37
CA ASP A 291 -8.50 -11.68 1.38
C ASP A 291 -9.41 -12.92 1.35
N SER A 292 -10.07 -13.28 2.45
CA SER A 292 -11.06 -14.35 2.52
C SER A 292 -11.97 -14.21 3.73
N ILE A 293 -13.20 -14.70 3.61
CA ILE A 293 -14.13 -14.93 4.73
C ILE A 293 -14.36 -16.44 4.97
N ASP A 294 -13.59 -17.27 4.29
CA ASP A 294 -13.63 -18.72 4.45
C ASP A 294 -12.61 -19.14 5.52
N PRO A 295 -13.05 -19.84 6.58
CA PRO A 295 -12.17 -20.22 7.69
C PRO A 295 -11.07 -21.21 7.28
N ASP A 296 -11.24 -21.93 6.18
CA ASP A 296 -10.24 -22.88 5.68
C ASP A 296 -9.19 -22.18 4.79
N ILE A 297 -9.57 -21.08 4.13
CA ILE A 297 -8.69 -20.33 3.21
C ILE A 297 -7.94 -19.21 3.95
N TYR A 298 -8.61 -18.51 4.86
CA TYR A 298 -8.07 -17.32 5.52
C TYR A 298 -6.73 -17.58 6.23
N PRO A 299 -6.53 -18.66 7.01
CA PRO A 299 -5.29 -18.90 7.74
C PRO A 299 -4.07 -19.12 6.84
N ASP A 300 -4.26 -19.62 5.61
CA ASP A 300 -3.16 -19.78 4.65
C ASP A 300 -2.78 -18.43 4.03
N LEU A 301 -3.75 -17.59 3.71
CA LEU A 301 -3.52 -16.26 3.13
C LEU A 301 -3.03 -15.24 4.16
N ARG A 302 -3.65 -15.23 5.33
CA ARG A 302 -3.40 -14.29 6.44
C ARG A 302 -2.80 -15.02 7.64
N ARG A 303 -1.61 -15.62 7.45
CA ARG A 303 -0.90 -16.38 8.49
C ARG A 303 -0.74 -15.57 9.76
N ASN A 304 -0.89 -16.22 10.90
CA ASN A 304 -0.98 -15.64 12.24
C ASN A 304 -2.25 -14.80 12.48
N GLY A 305 -3.21 -14.81 11.55
CA GLY A 305 -4.48 -14.11 11.69
C GLY A 305 -5.59 -14.98 12.25
N ASP A 306 -6.50 -14.35 13.00
CA ASP A 306 -7.75 -14.95 13.50
C ASP A 306 -8.93 -14.28 12.78
N LEU A 307 -9.56 -15.02 11.86
CA LEU A 307 -10.71 -14.54 11.10
C LEU A 307 -11.86 -14.10 11.99
N ASN A 308 -12.18 -14.87 13.03
CA ASN A 308 -13.32 -14.55 13.90
C ASN A 308 -13.10 -13.23 14.65
N ASN A 309 -11.86 -12.98 15.09
CA ASN A 309 -11.49 -11.72 15.72
C ASN A 309 -11.63 -10.55 14.73
N VAL A 310 -11.17 -10.71 13.49
CA VAL A 310 -11.27 -9.67 12.45
C VAL A 310 -12.74 -9.38 12.12
N LEU A 311 -13.57 -10.41 11.92
CA LEU A 311 -15.00 -10.23 11.65
C LEU A 311 -15.73 -9.52 12.80
N LYS A 312 -15.40 -9.87 14.06
CA LYS A 312 -15.91 -9.17 15.25
C LYS A 312 -15.50 -7.69 15.25
N HIS A 313 -14.26 -7.37 14.90
CA HIS A 313 -13.79 -6.00 14.85
C HIS A 313 -14.47 -5.21 13.71
N ILE A 314 -14.73 -5.84 12.56
CA ILE A 314 -15.52 -5.24 11.49
C ILE A 314 -16.92 -4.87 12.00
N ASP A 315 -17.59 -5.79 12.70
CA ASP A 315 -18.93 -5.55 13.25
C ASP A 315 -18.91 -4.42 14.29
N GLU A 316 -17.89 -4.34 15.15
CA GLU A 316 -17.72 -3.24 16.10
C GLU A 316 -17.49 -1.90 15.39
N LEU A 317 -16.64 -1.86 14.33
CA LEU A 317 -16.40 -0.64 13.55
C LEU A 317 -17.66 -0.14 12.85
N ILE A 318 -18.45 -1.04 12.27
CA ILE A 318 -19.74 -0.71 11.64
C ILE A 318 -20.74 -0.15 12.66
N ALA A 319 -20.73 -0.69 13.88
CA ALA A 319 -21.67 -0.28 14.93
C ALA A 319 -21.48 1.16 15.42
N TYR A 320 -20.30 1.77 15.22
CA TYR A 320 -20.10 3.20 15.50
C TYR A 320 -20.85 4.11 14.51
N ASP A 321 -21.11 3.67 13.29
CA ASP A 321 -21.88 4.37 12.24
C ASP A 321 -21.39 5.81 11.93
N VAL A 322 -20.11 6.08 12.09
CA VAL A 322 -19.45 7.37 11.83
C VAL A 322 -18.36 7.26 10.78
N ALA A 323 -17.40 6.35 11.00
CA ALA A 323 -16.33 6.11 10.05
C ALA A 323 -16.80 5.20 8.90
N GLN A 324 -16.24 5.42 7.71
CA GLN A 324 -16.44 4.51 6.59
C GLN A 324 -15.62 3.23 6.79
N VAL A 325 -16.19 2.08 6.49
CA VAL A 325 -15.51 0.80 6.55
C VAL A 325 -15.56 0.12 5.18
N GLY A 326 -14.43 -0.33 4.70
CA GLY A 326 -14.33 -1.10 3.47
C GLY A 326 -13.40 -2.28 3.64
N CYS A 327 -13.48 -3.24 2.73
CA CYS A 327 -12.60 -4.40 2.68
C CYS A 327 -11.79 -4.39 1.38
N SER A 328 -10.52 -4.74 1.50
CA SER A 328 -9.60 -4.91 0.39
C SER A 328 -9.15 -6.37 0.30
N PHE A 329 -9.06 -6.88 -0.92
CA PHE A 329 -8.73 -8.26 -1.24
C PHE A 329 -7.59 -8.31 -2.25
N VAL A 330 -6.56 -9.10 -1.97
CA VAL A 330 -5.59 -9.50 -2.99
C VAL A 330 -6.11 -10.75 -3.67
N ILE A 331 -6.49 -10.64 -4.93
CA ILE A 331 -7.04 -11.76 -5.71
C ILE A 331 -5.91 -12.68 -6.13
N SER A 332 -6.08 -13.96 -5.80
CA SER A 332 -5.17 -15.05 -6.15
C SER A 332 -5.96 -16.29 -6.56
N LYS A 333 -5.28 -17.33 -7.04
CA LYS A 333 -5.92 -18.63 -7.32
C LYS A 333 -6.57 -19.27 -6.10
N ASP A 334 -6.08 -18.96 -4.90
CA ASP A 334 -6.59 -19.52 -3.65
C ASP A 334 -7.98 -18.99 -3.28
N ASN A 335 -8.29 -17.73 -3.64
CA ASN A 335 -9.53 -17.08 -3.21
C ASN A 335 -10.46 -16.60 -4.34
N VAL A 336 -10.02 -16.60 -5.59
CA VAL A 336 -10.80 -16.02 -6.69
C VAL A 336 -12.17 -16.68 -6.88
N TRP A 337 -12.29 -17.99 -6.62
CA TRP A 337 -13.56 -18.72 -6.72
C TRP A 337 -14.54 -18.38 -5.59
N THR A 338 -14.06 -17.76 -4.49
CA THR A 338 -14.91 -17.30 -3.38
C THR A 338 -15.37 -15.85 -3.55
N LEU A 339 -14.95 -15.17 -4.62
CA LEU A 339 -15.21 -13.75 -4.85
C LEU A 339 -16.70 -13.37 -4.79
N PRO A 340 -17.66 -14.14 -5.34
CA PRO A 340 -19.08 -13.85 -5.20
C PRO A 340 -19.55 -13.84 -3.75
N ARG A 341 -19.05 -14.77 -2.93
CA ARG A 341 -19.36 -14.86 -1.48
C ARG A 341 -18.79 -13.68 -0.70
N ILE A 342 -17.56 -13.26 -1.04
CA ILE A 342 -16.92 -12.09 -0.46
C ILE A 342 -17.73 -10.83 -0.80
N LEU A 343 -18.17 -10.69 -2.05
CA LEU A 343 -18.97 -9.54 -2.48
C LEU A 343 -20.32 -9.49 -1.78
N SER A 344 -21.03 -10.63 -1.67
CA SER A 344 -22.28 -10.75 -0.92
C SER A 344 -22.08 -10.36 0.55
N PHE A 345 -20.98 -10.79 1.18
CA PHE A 345 -20.62 -10.38 2.54
C PHE A 345 -20.44 -8.85 2.64
N CYS A 346 -19.67 -8.24 1.75
CA CYS A 346 -19.49 -6.79 1.74
C CYS A 346 -20.82 -6.06 1.58
N ASN A 347 -21.66 -6.49 0.64
CA ASN A 347 -22.98 -5.92 0.41
C ASN A 347 -23.87 -6.03 1.67
N SER A 348 -23.96 -7.22 2.28
CA SER A 348 -24.81 -7.45 3.47
C SER A 348 -24.40 -6.60 4.68
N LYS A 349 -23.13 -6.23 4.78
CA LYS A 349 -22.56 -5.39 5.85
C LYS A 349 -22.50 -3.89 5.50
N GLY A 350 -22.80 -3.50 4.24
CA GLY A 350 -22.59 -2.13 3.74
C GLY A 350 -21.13 -1.71 3.70
N LEU A 351 -20.24 -2.65 3.43
CA LEU A 351 -18.80 -2.41 3.30
C LEU A 351 -18.46 -2.07 1.86
N GLU A 352 -17.57 -1.10 1.66
CA GLU A 352 -16.95 -0.93 0.35
C GLU A 352 -16.06 -2.12 0.00
N PHE A 353 -16.24 -2.67 -1.18
CA PHE A 353 -15.37 -3.70 -1.73
C PHE A 353 -14.29 -3.07 -2.62
N SER A 354 -13.04 -3.45 -2.42
CA SER A 354 -11.93 -3.16 -3.32
C SER A 354 -11.06 -4.40 -3.51
N TYR A 355 -10.39 -4.49 -4.65
CA TYR A 355 -9.46 -5.59 -4.91
C TYR A 355 -8.16 -5.09 -5.50
N HIS A 356 -7.11 -5.86 -5.25
CA HIS A 356 -5.82 -5.75 -5.91
C HIS A 356 -5.51 -7.07 -6.61
N ILE A 357 -4.90 -6.96 -7.78
CA ILE A 357 -4.40 -8.13 -8.50
C ILE A 357 -3.02 -8.41 -7.95
N LEU A 358 -2.73 -9.69 -7.75
CA LEU A 358 -1.41 -10.11 -7.32
C LEU A 358 -0.39 -9.71 -8.39
N SER A 359 0.51 -8.83 -8.01
CA SER A 359 1.61 -8.35 -8.85
C SER A 359 2.93 -8.46 -8.08
N PRO A 360 4.08 -8.53 -8.75
CA PRO A 360 5.37 -8.50 -8.06
C PRO A 360 5.45 -7.26 -7.17
N MET A 361 5.68 -7.46 -5.89
CA MET A 361 5.92 -6.35 -4.96
C MET A 361 7.35 -5.88 -5.15
N GLY A 362 7.51 -4.60 -5.48
CA GLY A 362 8.76 -3.95 -5.86
C GLY A 362 10.02 -4.53 -5.21
N GLY A 363 10.79 -5.27 -6.00
CA GLY A 363 12.11 -5.76 -5.67
C GLY A 363 12.21 -6.99 -4.76
N THR A 364 11.12 -7.61 -4.33
CA THR A 364 11.16 -8.82 -3.50
C THR A 364 10.72 -10.09 -4.23
N ASN A 365 9.86 -9.95 -5.26
CA ASN A 365 9.34 -11.07 -6.04
C ASN A 365 9.39 -10.73 -7.53
N THR A 366 9.67 -11.70 -8.37
CA THR A 366 9.55 -11.60 -9.83
C THR A 366 8.16 -12.05 -10.27
N LEU A 367 7.82 -11.84 -11.56
CA LEU A 367 6.62 -12.44 -12.16
C LEU A 367 6.62 -13.96 -12.07
N GLU A 368 7.78 -14.59 -12.18
CA GLU A 368 7.96 -16.04 -12.05
C GLU A 368 7.67 -16.51 -10.64
N ASP A 369 8.09 -15.74 -9.62
CA ASP A 369 7.84 -16.07 -8.22
C ASP A 369 6.36 -16.06 -7.84
N ILE A 370 5.56 -15.17 -8.44
CA ILE A 370 4.12 -15.04 -8.13
C ILE A 370 3.22 -15.83 -9.10
N ALA A 371 3.73 -16.25 -10.26
CA ALA A 371 2.95 -16.98 -11.27
C ALA A 371 2.20 -18.21 -10.71
N PRO A 372 2.75 -18.98 -9.74
CA PRO A 372 2.00 -20.09 -9.12
C PRO A 372 0.67 -19.68 -8.49
N TRP A 373 0.51 -18.42 -8.08
CA TRP A 373 -0.69 -17.92 -7.39
C TRP A 373 -1.46 -16.85 -8.19
N ALA A 374 -0.85 -16.27 -9.22
CA ALA A 374 -1.48 -15.25 -10.04
C ALA A 374 -2.53 -15.85 -10.98
N VAL A 375 -3.78 -15.35 -10.91
CA VAL A 375 -4.88 -15.79 -11.75
C VAL A 375 -4.59 -15.51 -13.23
N GLU A 376 -4.04 -14.34 -13.51
CA GLU A 376 -3.74 -13.84 -14.85
C GLU A 376 -2.63 -14.64 -15.57
N ALA A 377 -1.86 -15.44 -14.82
CA ALA A 377 -0.84 -16.35 -15.37
C ALA A 377 -1.42 -17.70 -15.85
N GLU A 378 -2.72 -17.93 -15.67
CA GLU A 378 -3.37 -19.17 -16.03
C GLU A 378 -3.70 -19.28 -17.51
N SER A 379 -4.01 -20.50 -17.95
CA SER A 379 -4.41 -20.79 -19.33
C SER A 379 -5.70 -20.05 -19.73
N LYS A 380 -5.87 -19.76 -21.00
CA LYS A 380 -7.09 -19.14 -21.53
C LYS A 380 -8.35 -19.97 -21.20
N GLU A 381 -8.24 -21.29 -21.18
CA GLU A 381 -9.33 -22.19 -20.83
C GLU A 381 -9.74 -22.01 -19.34
N TYR A 382 -8.76 -21.93 -18.44
CA TYR A 382 -9.00 -21.64 -17.02
C TYR A 382 -9.67 -20.27 -16.84
N LEU A 383 -9.14 -19.22 -17.48
CA LEU A 383 -9.68 -17.87 -17.39
C LEU A 383 -11.11 -17.79 -17.92
N GLN A 384 -11.40 -18.49 -19.04
CA GLN A 384 -12.76 -18.55 -19.57
C GLN A 384 -13.73 -19.25 -18.61
N LYS A 385 -13.32 -20.39 -18.02
CA LYS A 385 -14.13 -21.12 -17.04
C LYS A 385 -14.39 -20.27 -15.80
N LEU A 386 -13.39 -19.58 -15.29
CA LEU A 386 -13.52 -18.67 -14.16
C LEU A 386 -14.47 -17.52 -14.49
N ARG A 387 -14.31 -16.91 -15.66
CA ARG A 387 -15.17 -15.82 -16.13
C ARG A 387 -16.64 -16.23 -16.21
N ASP A 388 -16.92 -17.41 -16.78
CA ASP A 388 -18.27 -17.94 -16.90
C ASP A 388 -18.86 -18.23 -15.52
N TYR A 389 -18.07 -18.78 -14.60
CA TYR A 389 -18.48 -18.99 -13.21
C TYR A 389 -18.86 -17.66 -12.54
N LEU A 390 -17.97 -16.64 -12.58
CA LEU A 390 -18.21 -15.36 -11.95
C LEU A 390 -19.42 -14.62 -12.52
N LYS A 391 -19.63 -14.70 -13.86
CA LYS A 391 -20.80 -14.08 -14.51
C LYS A 391 -22.14 -14.69 -14.11
N ASN A 392 -22.14 -15.99 -13.83
CA ASN A 392 -23.36 -16.72 -13.49
C ASN A 392 -23.56 -16.87 -11.97
N ALA A 393 -22.62 -16.37 -11.16
CA ALA A 393 -22.73 -16.46 -9.72
C ALA A 393 -23.88 -15.59 -9.19
N ILE A 394 -24.61 -16.14 -8.23
CA ILE A 394 -25.64 -15.39 -7.50
C ILE A 394 -24.92 -14.54 -6.44
N ILE A 395 -25.13 -13.24 -6.50
CA ILE A 395 -24.62 -12.29 -5.52
C ILE A 395 -25.81 -11.75 -4.75
N GLU A 396 -25.77 -11.94 -3.44
CA GLU A 396 -26.81 -11.40 -2.56
C GLU A 396 -26.68 -9.88 -2.53
N THR A 397 -27.73 -9.19 -2.93
CA THR A 397 -27.85 -7.74 -2.93
C THR A 397 -28.95 -7.27 -1.99
N ASP A 398 -29.71 -8.21 -1.40
CA ASP A 398 -30.80 -7.90 -0.50
C ASP A 398 -30.27 -7.43 0.86
N PHE A 399 -30.81 -6.32 1.31
CA PHE A 399 -30.41 -5.64 2.54
C PHE A 399 -31.48 -5.82 3.61
N HIS A 400 -31.05 -6.32 4.76
CA HIS A 400 -31.89 -6.31 5.95
C HIS A 400 -31.83 -4.97 6.72
N HIS A 401 -31.07 -3.99 6.22
CA HIS A 401 -30.96 -2.65 6.82
C HIS A 401 -30.84 -1.57 5.74
N GLU A 402 -31.26 -0.35 6.06
CA GLU A 402 -31.27 0.89 5.24
C GLU A 402 -29.83 1.36 4.83
N LYS A 403 -29.05 0.47 4.20
CA LYS A 403 -27.68 0.82 3.80
C LYS A 403 -27.67 1.46 2.41
N ASP A 404 -26.69 2.35 2.20
CA ASP A 404 -26.58 3.17 1.01
C ASP A 404 -26.52 2.30 -0.28
N PRO A 405 -27.53 2.35 -1.16
CA PRO A 405 -27.52 1.62 -2.43
C PRO A 405 -26.31 1.95 -3.31
N ALA A 406 -25.70 3.12 -3.13
CA ALA A 406 -24.52 3.53 -3.88
C ALA A 406 -23.29 2.66 -3.57
N ILE A 407 -23.19 2.10 -2.37
CA ILE A 407 -22.11 1.17 -2.01
C ILE A 407 -22.21 -0.11 -2.83
N VAL A 408 -23.43 -0.66 -2.94
CA VAL A 408 -23.66 -1.88 -3.74
C VAL A 408 -23.38 -1.64 -5.21
N GLU A 409 -23.89 -0.54 -5.75
CA GLU A 409 -23.61 -0.19 -7.15
C GLU A 409 -22.10 -0.07 -7.39
N LYS A 410 -21.38 0.56 -6.47
CA LYS A 410 -19.92 0.66 -6.51
C LYS A 410 -19.25 -0.73 -6.46
N ASN A 411 -19.69 -1.57 -5.51
CA ASN A 411 -19.16 -2.92 -5.34
C ASN A 411 -19.40 -3.79 -6.58
N MET A 412 -20.60 -3.76 -7.13
CA MET A 412 -20.95 -4.48 -8.35
C MET A 412 -20.17 -3.98 -9.56
N ARG A 413 -19.89 -2.68 -9.65
CA ARG A 413 -19.05 -2.11 -10.70
C ARG A 413 -17.62 -2.65 -10.62
N MET A 414 -17.03 -2.66 -9.42
CA MET A 414 -15.68 -3.22 -9.20
C MET A 414 -15.62 -4.71 -9.59
N TYR A 415 -16.61 -5.49 -9.19
CA TYR A 415 -16.70 -6.89 -9.54
C TYR A 415 -16.78 -7.12 -11.06
N ASN A 416 -17.64 -6.39 -11.74
CA ASN A 416 -17.78 -6.49 -13.19
C ASN A 416 -16.50 -6.06 -13.93
N GLN A 417 -15.80 -5.06 -13.44
CA GLN A 417 -14.49 -4.64 -13.96
C GLN A 417 -13.47 -5.77 -13.85
N TYR A 418 -13.45 -6.51 -12.74
CA TYR A 418 -12.57 -7.67 -12.62
C TYR A 418 -12.91 -8.75 -13.63
N ILE A 419 -14.19 -9.12 -13.78
CA ILE A 419 -14.63 -10.12 -14.76
C ILE A 419 -14.22 -9.73 -16.18
N GLU A 420 -14.28 -8.45 -16.53
CA GLU A 420 -13.88 -7.98 -17.85
C GLU A 420 -12.37 -8.07 -18.11
N ARG A 421 -11.54 -8.05 -17.08
CA ARG A 421 -10.09 -8.24 -17.19
C ARG A 421 -9.70 -9.68 -17.53
N LEU A 422 -10.54 -10.67 -17.20
CA LEU A 422 -10.33 -12.09 -17.51
C LEU A 422 -10.58 -12.41 -18.99
N LYS A 423 -10.09 -11.60 -19.91
CA LYS A 423 -10.30 -11.77 -21.38
C LYS A 423 -9.26 -12.67 -22.00
#